data_f78436b526db544a5f6d424c7d09e671
#
_entry.id   f78436b526db544a5f6d424c7d09e671
#
_cell.length_a   1.000
_cell.length_b   1.000
_cell.length_c   1.000
_cell.angle_alpha   90.00
_cell.angle_beta   90.00
_cell.angle_gamma   90.00
#
_symmetry.space_group_name_H-M   'P 1'
#
loop_
_entity.id
_entity.type
_entity.pdbx_description
1 polymer ?
#
loop_
_entity_poly.entity_id
_entity_poly.type
_entity_poly.pdbx_seq_one_letter_code
_entity_poly.pdbx_strand_id
1 'polypeptide(L)'
;MNRKSFIHGTVLALAVTFGAASTAQTAPAAKSRLVLQVSDADPAKWALALNNAKNVQQELGAGKVDIAIVAYGPGIGMLRAEAPTANRISEATQAGIKVVACENTMTVQKLTKADMHAAIGYAPSGVVEIMSRQSEGYAYVRP
;
A
#
# COMPACT_ATOMS: atom_id res chain seq x y z
N MET A 1 -39.19 60.19 61.53
CA MET A 1 -38.25 60.43 60.38
C MET A 1 -37.32 59.25 60.37
N ASN A 2 -37.60 58.25 59.47
CA ASN A 2 -36.85 57.00 59.42
C ASN A 2 -36.06 56.94 58.13
N ARG A 3 -34.71 56.97 58.27
CA ARG A 3 -33.79 56.74 57.18
C ARG A 3 -33.42 55.29 57.14
N LYS A 4 -33.92 54.54 56.15
CA LYS A 4 -33.55 53.17 55.88
C LYS A 4 -32.30 53.17 54.95
N SER A 5 -31.17 52.72 55.49
CA SER A 5 -29.95 52.45 54.71
C SER A 5 -30.11 51.15 53.96
N PHE A 6 -30.00 51.18 52.65
CA PHE A 6 -29.88 50.00 51.82
C PHE A 6 -28.40 49.66 51.67
N ILE A 7 -28.00 48.47 52.12
CA ILE A 7 -26.68 47.91 51.95
C ILE A 7 -26.75 47.10 50.65
N HIS A 8 -26.04 47.56 49.63
CA HIS A 8 -25.87 46.81 48.39
C HIS A 8 -24.70 45.82 48.56
N GLY A 9 -25.04 44.54 48.68
CA GLY A 9 -24.06 43.46 48.63
C GLY A 9 -23.66 43.14 47.19
N THR A 10 -22.44 43.41 46.81
CA THR A 10 -21.87 43.05 45.55
C THR A 10 -21.45 41.60 45.59
N VAL A 11 -22.18 40.72 44.87
CA VAL A 11 -21.79 39.34 44.66
C VAL A 11 -20.81 39.24 43.49
N LEU A 12 -19.54 38.96 43.79
CA LEU A 12 -18.48 38.73 42.84
C LEU A 12 -18.60 37.28 42.33
N ALA A 13 -19.14 37.08 41.13
CA ALA A 13 -19.21 35.76 40.50
C ALA A 13 -17.85 35.42 39.88
N LEU A 14 -17.17 34.42 40.47
CA LEU A 14 -15.91 33.88 39.93
C LEU A 14 -16.25 32.87 38.83
N ALA A 15 -16.08 33.32 37.54
CA ALA A 15 -16.27 32.44 36.39
C ALA A 15 -15.00 31.56 36.22
N VAL A 16 -15.09 30.30 36.62
CA VAL A 16 -14.06 29.28 36.33
C VAL A 16 -14.23 28.79 34.91
N THR A 17 -13.38 29.29 34.00
CA THR A 17 -13.31 28.77 32.61
C THR A 17 -12.55 27.44 32.61
N PHE A 18 -13.27 26.34 32.48
CA PHE A 18 -12.68 25.04 32.17
C PHE A 18 -12.17 25.07 30.73
N GLY A 19 -10.87 25.26 30.55
CA GLY A 19 -10.20 25.05 29.27
C GLY A 19 -10.21 23.58 28.90
N ALA A 20 -11.06 23.18 27.95
CA ALA A 20 -11.00 21.85 27.34
C ALA A 20 -9.68 21.72 26.57
N ALA A 21 -8.70 21.01 27.12
CA ALA A 21 -7.52 20.60 26.40
C ALA A 21 -7.94 19.59 25.33
N SER A 22 -8.08 20.03 24.08
CA SER A 22 -8.24 19.13 22.92
C SER A 22 -6.97 18.31 22.77
N THR A 23 -6.97 17.08 23.23
CA THR A 23 -5.96 16.08 22.87
C THR A 23 -6.15 15.78 21.38
N ALA A 24 -5.33 16.37 20.53
CA ALA A 24 -5.26 16.00 19.14
C ALA A 24 -4.82 14.52 19.06
N GLN A 25 -5.77 13.63 18.86
CA GLN A 25 -5.53 12.21 18.66
C GLN A 25 -4.88 12.06 17.30
N THR A 26 -3.56 11.84 17.28
CA THR A 26 -2.81 11.57 16.05
C THR A 26 -3.33 10.24 15.50
N ALA A 27 -4.13 10.30 14.44
CA ALA A 27 -4.55 9.10 13.72
C ALA A 27 -3.30 8.32 13.27
N PRO A 28 -3.27 6.98 13.39
CA PRO A 28 -2.13 6.19 12.93
C PRO A 28 -1.89 6.53 11.46
N ALA A 29 -0.62 6.85 11.12
CA ALA A 29 -0.24 7.18 9.76
C ALA A 29 -0.69 6.06 8.82
N ALA A 30 -1.49 6.40 7.81
CA ALA A 30 -1.97 5.44 6.83
C ALA A 30 -0.76 4.79 6.13
N LYS A 31 -0.80 3.46 5.93
CA LYS A 31 0.24 2.75 5.21
C LYS A 31 0.42 3.32 3.80
N SER A 32 1.66 3.54 3.40
CA SER A 32 2.00 3.81 2.01
C SER A 32 1.62 2.60 1.14
N ARG A 33 1.25 2.84 -0.12
CA ARG A 33 0.83 1.78 -1.04
C ARG A 33 1.50 1.96 -2.38
N LEU A 34 2.06 0.90 -2.94
CA LEU A 34 2.79 0.92 -4.20
C LEU A 34 2.35 -0.24 -5.09
N VAL A 35 2.00 0.04 -6.34
CA VAL A 35 1.82 -0.97 -7.38
C VAL A 35 2.87 -0.79 -8.48
N LEU A 36 3.64 -1.85 -8.74
CA LEU A 36 4.65 -1.92 -9.78
C LEU A 36 4.11 -2.72 -10.97
N GLN A 37 4.13 -2.12 -12.15
CA GLN A 37 3.78 -2.79 -13.40
C GLN A 37 5.01 -3.45 -14.01
N VAL A 38 4.88 -4.69 -14.45
CA VAL A 38 5.90 -5.37 -15.27
C VAL A 38 5.23 -5.93 -16.53
N SER A 39 5.54 -5.33 -17.67
CA SER A 39 4.97 -5.74 -18.97
C SER A 39 6.02 -6.04 -20.05
N ASP A 40 7.28 -5.89 -19.75
CA ASP A 40 8.39 -6.10 -20.68
C ASP A 40 9.01 -7.50 -20.49
N ALA A 41 9.52 -8.10 -21.57
CA ALA A 41 10.25 -9.38 -21.53
C ALA A 41 11.73 -9.22 -21.17
N ASP A 42 12.10 -8.10 -20.56
CA ASP A 42 13.48 -7.74 -20.25
C ASP A 42 13.85 -8.16 -18.80
N PRO A 43 14.78 -9.12 -18.62
CA PRO A 43 15.24 -9.53 -17.29
C PRO A 43 15.83 -8.40 -16.46
N ALA A 44 16.42 -7.38 -17.07
CA ALA A 44 16.95 -6.22 -16.35
C ALA A 44 15.78 -5.39 -15.72
N LYS A 45 14.67 -5.23 -16.43
CA LYS A 45 13.48 -4.59 -15.90
C LYS A 45 12.81 -5.41 -14.81
N TRP A 46 12.81 -6.75 -14.92
CA TRP A 46 12.33 -7.64 -13.86
C TRP A 46 13.16 -7.47 -12.57
N ALA A 47 14.49 -7.45 -12.73
CA ALA A 47 15.40 -7.21 -11.62
C ALA A 47 15.18 -5.82 -11.01
N LEU A 48 14.97 -4.79 -11.84
CA LEU A 48 14.71 -3.42 -11.39
C LEU A 48 13.40 -3.32 -10.59
N ALA A 49 12.32 -3.96 -11.06
CA ALA A 49 11.05 -3.99 -10.33
C ALA A 49 11.19 -4.59 -8.92
N LEU A 50 11.89 -5.73 -8.82
CA LEU A 50 12.16 -6.39 -7.55
C LEU A 50 13.08 -5.56 -6.64
N ASN A 51 14.10 -4.89 -7.20
CA ASN A 51 14.94 -3.96 -6.44
C ASN A 51 14.13 -2.77 -5.90
N ASN A 52 13.29 -2.16 -6.75
CA ASN A 52 12.46 -1.03 -6.33
C ASN A 52 11.52 -1.42 -5.19
N ALA A 53 10.85 -2.58 -5.29
CA ALA A 53 9.99 -3.09 -4.23
C ALA A 53 10.76 -3.29 -2.92
N LYS A 54 11.93 -3.90 -2.98
CA LYS A 54 12.79 -4.13 -1.81
C LYS A 54 13.27 -2.81 -1.20
N ASN A 55 13.74 -1.87 -2.01
CA ASN A 55 14.23 -0.58 -1.54
C ASN A 55 13.14 0.22 -0.84
N VAL A 56 11.95 0.30 -1.43
CA VAL A 56 10.80 0.99 -0.81
C VAL A 56 10.44 0.34 0.54
N GLN A 57 10.46 -0.99 0.61
CA GLN A 57 10.19 -1.70 1.86
C GLN A 57 11.27 -1.47 2.92
N GLN A 58 12.54 -1.37 2.51
CA GLN A 58 13.65 -1.06 3.42
C GLN A 58 13.59 0.37 3.95
N GLU A 59 13.29 1.35 3.10
CA GLU A 59 13.23 2.77 3.47
C GLU A 59 12.02 3.10 4.36
N LEU A 60 10.85 2.55 4.03
CA LEU A 60 9.62 2.86 4.77
C LEU A 60 9.35 1.91 5.94
N GLY A 61 9.91 0.72 5.89
CA GLY A 61 9.62 -0.39 6.80
C GLY A 61 8.52 -1.31 6.29
N ALA A 62 8.72 -2.63 6.37
CA ALA A 62 7.81 -3.65 5.86
C ALA A 62 6.38 -3.55 6.41
N GLY A 63 6.21 -3.11 7.66
CA GLY A 63 4.90 -2.91 8.29
C GLY A 63 4.18 -1.62 7.87
N LYS A 64 4.88 -0.68 7.18
CA LYS A 64 4.38 0.65 6.85
C LYS A 64 4.07 0.85 5.37
N VAL A 65 4.31 -0.16 4.55
CA VAL A 65 4.02 -0.10 3.11
C VAL A 65 3.39 -1.41 2.64
N ASP A 66 2.36 -1.29 1.79
CA ASP A 66 1.78 -2.40 1.04
C ASP A 66 2.27 -2.32 -0.40
N ILE A 67 2.94 -3.37 -0.88
CA ILE A 67 3.53 -3.41 -2.22
C ILE A 67 2.90 -4.54 -3.03
N ALA A 68 2.55 -4.23 -4.28
CA ALA A 68 2.12 -5.20 -5.26
C ALA A 68 2.96 -5.09 -6.53
N ILE A 69 3.34 -6.22 -7.10
CA ILE A 69 3.94 -6.33 -8.44
C ILE A 69 2.91 -7.04 -9.32
N VAL A 70 2.50 -6.41 -10.41
CA VAL A 70 1.53 -6.98 -11.36
C VAL A 70 2.22 -7.19 -12.70
N ALA A 71 2.34 -8.46 -13.12
CA ALA A 71 2.97 -8.83 -14.38
C ALA A 71 1.93 -9.31 -15.40
N TYR A 72 2.01 -8.78 -16.61
CA TYR A 72 1.17 -9.14 -17.74
C TYR A 72 1.91 -9.00 -19.07
N GLY A 73 1.29 -9.44 -20.18
CA GLY A 73 1.94 -9.43 -21.47
C GLY A 73 3.29 -10.15 -21.43
N PRO A 74 4.30 -9.67 -22.13
CA PRO A 74 5.64 -10.28 -22.11
C PRO A 74 6.28 -10.34 -20.74
N GLY A 75 5.92 -9.44 -19.82
CA GLY A 75 6.44 -9.38 -18.46
C GLY A 75 6.06 -10.59 -17.58
N ILE A 76 5.03 -11.34 -17.98
CA ILE A 76 4.59 -12.53 -17.23
C ILE A 76 5.71 -13.58 -17.12
N GLY A 77 6.68 -13.55 -18.04
CA GLY A 77 7.84 -14.43 -18.04
C GLY A 77 8.64 -14.40 -16.74
N MET A 78 8.65 -13.24 -16.02
CA MET A 78 9.33 -13.14 -14.73
C MET A 78 8.73 -14.03 -13.64
N LEU A 79 7.46 -14.47 -13.82
CA LEU A 79 6.70 -15.21 -12.82
C LEU A 79 6.65 -16.72 -13.10
N ARG A 80 7.34 -17.21 -14.12
CA ARG A 80 7.41 -18.64 -14.39
C ARG A 80 8.21 -19.35 -13.30
N ALA A 81 7.86 -20.62 -13.05
CA ALA A 81 8.53 -21.45 -12.04
C ALA A 81 10.06 -21.54 -12.25
N GLU A 82 10.48 -21.60 -13.53
CA GLU A 82 11.89 -21.73 -13.92
C GLU A 82 12.54 -20.39 -14.34
N ALA A 83 11.87 -19.26 -14.05
CA ALA A 83 12.44 -17.96 -14.40
C ALA A 83 13.71 -17.65 -13.58
N PRO A 84 14.67 -16.89 -14.14
CA PRO A 84 15.86 -16.46 -13.39
C PRO A 84 15.52 -15.68 -12.12
N THR A 85 14.29 -15.15 -12.05
CA THR A 85 13.76 -14.38 -10.92
C THR A 85 13.10 -15.24 -9.84
N ALA A 86 12.94 -16.56 -10.03
CA ALA A 86 12.15 -17.42 -9.15
C ALA A 86 12.53 -17.31 -7.66
N ASN A 87 13.82 -17.38 -7.33
CA ASN A 87 14.28 -17.22 -5.94
C ASN A 87 13.92 -15.83 -5.38
N ARG A 88 14.06 -14.79 -6.17
CA ARG A 88 13.75 -13.41 -5.77
C ARG A 88 12.23 -13.19 -5.61
N ILE A 89 11.40 -13.88 -6.39
CA ILE A 89 9.94 -13.90 -6.20
C ILE A 89 9.62 -14.55 -4.86
N SER A 90 10.28 -15.68 -4.52
CA SER A 90 10.10 -16.32 -3.21
C SER A 90 10.47 -15.37 -2.07
N GLU A 91 11.60 -14.69 -2.15
CA GLU A 91 12.04 -13.71 -1.15
C GLU A 91 11.03 -12.55 -1.02
N ALA A 92 10.57 -11.99 -2.15
CA ALA A 92 9.62 -10.89 -2.16
C ALA A 92 8.28 -11.29 -1.51
N THR A 93 7.76 -12.47 -1.85
CA THR A 93 6.48 -12.96 -1.29
C THR A 93 6.60 -13.29 0.19
N GLN A 94 7.71 -13.86 0.65
CA GLN A 94 8.01 -14.07 2.07
C GLN A 94 8.12 -12.76 2.84
N ALA A 95 8.61 -11.71 2.20
CA ALA A 95 8.66 -10.35 2.77
C ALA A 95 7.29 -9.64 2.74
N GLY A 96 6.23 -10.29 2.28
CA GLY A 96 4.87 -9.75 2.25
C GLY A 96 4.53 -8.91 1.02
N ILE A 97 5.40 -8.89 -0.01
CA ILE A 97 5.11 -8.25 -1.28
C ILE A 97 4.13 -9.14 -2.08
N LYS A 98 3.03 -8.58 -2.53
CA LYS A 98 2.06 -9.29 -3.37
C LYS A 98 2.57 -9.33 -4.79
N VAL A 99 2.66 -10.52 -5.37
CA VAL A 99 3.07 -10.72 -6.77
C VAL A 99 1.90 -11.36 -7.50
N VAL A 100 1.45 -10.74 -8.60
CA VAL A 100 0.20 -11.10 -9.28
C VAL A 100 0.44 -11.31 -10.77
N ALA A 101 0.00 -12.46 -11.28
CA ALA A 101 -0.02 -12.79 -12.69
C ALA A 101 -1.39 -12.50 -13.32
N CYS A 102 -1.37 -12.01 -14.57
CA CYS A 102 -2.57 -11.78 -15.38
C CYS A 102 -3.04 -13.08 -16.04
N GLU A 103 -4.23 -13.57 -15.68
CA GLU A 103 -4.78 -14.82 -16.25
C GLU A 103 -5.12 -14.68 -17.75
N ASN A 104 -5.55 -13.51 -18.23
CA ASN A 104 -5.74 -13.26 -19.66
C ASN A 104 -4.42 -13.47 -20.44
N THR A 105 -3.30 -12.97 -19.90
CA THR A 105 -1.97 -13.19 -20.52
C THR A 105 -1.62 -14.68 -20.49
N MET A 106 -1.86 -15.36 -19.38
CA MET A 106 -1.61 -16.82 -19.29
C MET A 106 -2.38 -17.57 -20.37
N THR A 107 -3.67 -17.26 -20.55
CA THR A 107 -4.50 -17.86 -21.58
C THR A 107 -3.93 -17.66 -22.97
N VAL A 108 -3.55 -16.42 -23.32
CA VAL A 108 -2.96 -16.11 -24.64
C VAL A 108 -1.64 -16.84 -24.87
N GLN A 109 -0.81 -16.96 -23.83
CA GLN A 109 0.48 -17.65 -23.89
C GLN A 109 0.38 -19.17 -23.61
N LYS A 110 -0.83 -19.70 -23.41
CA LYS A 110 -1.09 -21.12 -23.13
C LYS A 110 -0.35 -21.62 -21.87
N LEU A 111 -0.22 -20.73 -20.88
CA LEU A 111 0.35 -21.06 -19.57
C LEU A 111 -0.73 -21.55 -18.60
N THR A 112 -0.36 -22.52 -17.80
CA THR A 112 -1.18 -23.01 -16.68
C THR A 112 -0.58 -22.57 -15.35
N LYS A 113 -1.31 -22.75 -14.25
CA LYS A 113 -0.76 -22.44 -12.91
C LYS A 113 0.42 -23.33 -12.54
N ALA A 114 0.55 -24.51 -13.14
CA ALA A 114 1.70 -25.39 -12.96
C ALA A 114 3.00 -24.85 -13.57
N ASP A 115 2.89 -23.99 -14.59
CA ASP A 115 4.03 -23.32 -15.22
C ASP A 115 4.52 -22.09 -14.44
N MET A 116 3.76 -21.68 -13.43
CA MET A 116 3.99 -20.44 -12.70
C MET A 116 4.60 -20.71 -11.33
N HIS A 117 5.25 -19.69 -10.77
CA HIS A 117 5.80 -19.73 -9.42
C HIS A 117 4.69 -19.97 -8.38
N ALA A 118 4.90 -20.92 -7.45
CA ALA A 118 3.87 -21.38 -6.53
C ALA A 118 3.37 -20.32 -5.53
N ALA A 119 4.19 -19.30 -5.22
CA ALA A 119 3.89 -18.31 -4.20
C ALA A 119 3.19 -17.05 -4.72
N ILE A 120 2.77 -17.01 -5.99
CA ILE A 120 2.12 -15.83 -6.58
C ILE A 120 0.60 -15.90 -6.53
N GLY A 121 -0.04 -14.72 -6.63
CA GLY A 121 -1.47 -14.59 -6.84
C GLY A 121 -1.82 -14.42 -8.31
N TYR A 122 -3.12 -14.38 -8.60
CA TYR A 122 -3.66 -14.27 -9.95
C TYR A 122 -4.77 -13.24 -9.99
N ALA A 123 -4.87 -12.51 -11.10
CA ALA A 123 -5.98 -11.63 -11.39
C ALA A 123 -6.46 -11.87 -12.83
N PRO A 124 -7.77 -11.84 -13.11
CA PRO A 124 -8.31 -12.05 -14.45
C PRO A 124 -7.66 -11.12 -15.49
N SER A 125 -7.45 -9.85 -15.14
CA SER A 125 -6.80 -8.85 -15.98
C SER A 125 -5.79 -8.04 -15.17
N GLY A 126 -4.52 -8.05 -15.57
CA GLY A 126 -3.45 -7.30 -14.91
C GLY A 126 -3.68 -5.79 -14.94
N VAL A 127 -4.21 -5.25 -16.04
CA VAL A 127 -4.51 -3.80 -16.14
C VAL A 127 -5.64 -3.42 -15.19
N VAL A 128 -6.72 -4.21 -15.12
CA VAL A 128 -7.84 -3.97 -14.20
C VAL A 128 -7.37 -4.06 -12.75
N GLU A 129 -6.50 -5.02 -12.43
CA GLU A 129 -5.88 -5.14 -11.12
C GLU A 129 -5.11 -3.87 -10.73
N ILE A 130 -4.31 -3.31 -11.66
CA ILE A 130 -3.59 -2.04 -11.43
C ILE A 130 -4.58 -0.89 -11.22
N MET A 131 -5.64 -0.80 -12.03
CA MET A 131 -6.68 0.24 -11.88
C MET A 131 -7.38 0.15 -10.51
N SER A 132 -7.73 -1.06 -10.07
CA SER A 132 -8.34 -1.29 -8.76
C SER A 132 -7.42 -0.82 -7.63
N ARG A 133 -6.14 -1.19 -7.70
CA ARG A 133 -5.16 -0.74 -6.70
C ARG A 133 -4.98 0.77 -6.68
N GLN A 134 -4.94 1.42 -7.86
CA GLN A 134 -4.89 2.88 -7.91
C GLN A 134 -6.13 3.52 -7.26
N SER A 135 -7.31 2.95 -7.46
CA SER A 135 -8.54 3.40 -6.79
C SER A 135 -8.48 3.22 -5.27
N GLU A 136 -7.70 2.26 -4.80
CA GLU A 136 -7.42 2.02 -3.37
C GLU A 136 -6.30 2.91 -2.82
N GLY A 137 -5.74 3.82 -3.62
CA GLY A 137 -4.71 4.76 -3.21
C GLY A 137 -3.28 4.25 -3.38
N TYR A 138 -3.04 3.22 -4.21
CA TYR A 138 -1.69 2.80 -4.56
C TYR A 138 -1.04 3.80 -5.52
N ALA A 139 0.18 4.23 -5.20
CA ALA A 139 1.04 4.92 -6.16
C ALA A 139 1.45 3.92 -7.25
N TYR A 140 1.36 4.35 -8.51
CA TYR A 140 1.73 3.52 -9.67
C TYR A 140 3.16 3.83 -10.12
N VAL A 141 3.95 2.78 -10.33
CA VAL A 141 5.29 2.89 -10.89
C VAL A 141 5.50 1.80 -11.95
N ARG A 142 6.08 2.19 -13.08
CA ARG A 142 6.56 1.28 -14.12
C ARG A 142 8.08 1.43 -14.22
N PRO A 143 8.85 0.40 -13.86
CA PRO A 143 10.31 0.37 -13.97
C PRO A 143 10.81 0.33 -15.42
#